data_1c56f82df2202394686d4970a4fa9c63
#
_entry.id   1c56f82df2202394686d4970a4fa9c63
#
_cell.length_a   1.000
_cell.length_b   1.000
_cell.length_c   1.000
_cell.angle_alpha   90.00
_cell.angle_beta   90.00
_cell.angle_gamma   90.00
#
_symmetry.space_group_name_H-M   'P 1'
#
loop_
_entity.id
_entity.type
_entity.pdbx_description
1 polymer ?
#
loop_
_entity_poly.entity_id
_entity_poly.type
_entity_poly.pdbx_seq_one_letter_code
_entity_poly.pdbx_strand_id
1 'polypeptide(L)'
;MRAVILISGNGSNLQSLIDNGNKIDLKICSVISNKKDAFGLKRAERANIPTHFIDPNRFKSRQDFDKQLITIIDEIDISLIILAGYMRILSSDFIHHFAGKILNIH
;
A
#
# COMPACT_ATOMS: atom_id res chain seq x y z
N MET A 1 4.85 -6.88 -13.51
CA MET A 1 4.05 -5.73 -13.05
C MET A 1 4.55 -5.26 -11.69
N ARG A 2 4.79 -3.99 -11.54
CA ARG A 2 5.32 -3.42 -10.29
C ARG A 2 4.19 -2.81 -9.48
N ALA A 3 4.11 -3.12 -8.20
CA ALA A 3 3.00 -2.69 -7.35
C ALA A 3 3.45 -2.17 -6.00
N VAL A 4 2.65 -1.25 -5.46
CA VAL A 4 2.67 -0.85 -4.06
C VAL A 4 1.41 -1.44 -3.41
N ILE A 5 1.53 -1.91 -2.17
CA ILE A 5 0.40 -2.49 -1.45
C ILE A 5 0.11 -1.67 -0.19
N LEU A 6 -1.14 -1.25 -0.04
CA LEU A 6 -1.60 -0.52 1.14
C LEU A 6 -2.34 -1.47 2.07
N ILE A 7 -1.98 -1.45 3.35
CA ILE A 7 -2.55 -2.33 4.38
C ILE A 7 -2.88 -1.55 5.65
N SER A 8 -3.70 -2.15 6.49
CA SER A 8 -3.98 -1.62 7.84
C SER A 8 -3.84 -2.67 8.95
N GLY A 9 -3.76 -3.95 8.62
CA GLY A 9 -3.86 -5.01 9.63
C GLY A 9 -2.97 -6.21 9.40
N ASN A 10 -3.56 -7.38 9.51
CA ASN A 10 -2.85 -8.65 9.55
C ASN A 10 -2.03 -8.94 8.30
N GLY A 11 -2.54 -8.58 7.12
CA GLY A 11 -1.80 -8.79 5.89
C GLY A 11 -1.91 -10.21 5.32
N SER A 12 -2.98 -10.94 5.63
CA SER A 12 -3.16 -12.28 5.06
C SER A 12 -3.27 -12.24 3.53
N ASN A 13 -3.98 -11.25 2.98
CA ASN A 13 -4.02 -11.05 1.54
C ASN A 13 -2.66 -10.65 0.98
N LEU A 14 -1.92 -9.81 1.71
CA LEU A 14 -0.55 -9.47 1.35
C LEU A 14 0.32 -10.72 1.29
N GLN A 15 0.20 -11.61 2.28
CA GLN A 15 0.99 -12.84 2.29
C GLN A 15 0.71 -13.69 1.06
N SER A 16 -0.56 -13.81 0.66
CA SER A 16 -0.91 -14.53 -0.56
C SER A 16 -0.25 -13.92 -1.80
N LEU A 17 -0.19 -12.59 -1.87
CA LEU A 17 0.47 -11.90 -2.98
C LEU A 17 1.98 -12.15 -2.96
N ILE A 18 2.60 -12.14 -1.78
CA ILE A 18 4.03 -12.44 -1.64
C ILE A 18 4.31 -13.88 -2.11
N ASP A 19 3.50 -14.83 -1.65
CA ASP A 19 3.71 -16.25 -1.94
C ASP A 19 3.50 -16.58 -3.42
N ASN A 20 2.62 -15.85 -4.10
CA ASN A 20 2.23 -16.16 -5.48
C ASN A 20 2.71 -15.12 -6.49
N GLY A 21 3.46 -14.11 -6.07
CA GLY A 21 3.86 -13.00 -6.94
C GLY A 21 4.59 -13.44 -8.20
N ASN A 22 5.49 -14.41 -8.08
CA ASN A 22 6.24 -14.92 -9.23
C ASN A 22 5.34 -15.59 -10.26
N LYS A 23 4.25 -16.24 -9.82
CA LYS A 23 3.32 -16.94 -10.71
C LYS A 23 2.49 -15.97 -11.55
N ILE A 24 2.24 -14.76 -11.05
CA ILE A 24 1.39 -13.76 -11.70
C ILE A 24 2.20 -12.56 -12.20
N ASP A 25 3.52 -12.68 -12.22
CA ASP A 25 4.42 -11.62 -12.67
C ASP A 25 4.21 -10.32 -11.89
N LEU A 26 4.07 -10.44 -10.57
CA LEU A 26 3.88 -9.30 -9.69
C LEU A 26 5.14 -9.07 -8.86
N LYS A 27 5.72 -7.88 -8.97
CA LYS A 27 6.80 -7.44 -8.09
C LYS A 27 6.23 -6.43 -7.10
N ILE A 28 6.28 -6.76 -5.82
CA ILE A 28 5.85 -5.86 -4.75
C ILE A 28 7.03 -4.95 -4.41
N CYS A 29 6.91 -3.67 -4.76
CA CYS A 29 7.99 -2.71 -4.59
C CYS A 29 8.02 -2.11 -3.20
N SER A 30 6.86 -1.99 -2.55
CA SER A 30 6.75 -1.45 -1.20
C SER A 30 5.41 -1.82 -0.59
N VAL A 31 5.37 -1.88 0.74
CA VAL A 31 4.15 -2.06 1.52
C VAL A 31 4.02 -0.85 2.44
N ILE A 32 2.86 -0.20 2.41
CA ILE A 32 2.59 1.00 3.20
C ILE A 32 1.42 0.73 4.13
N SER A 33 1.57 1.03 5.42
CA SER A 33 0.52 0.89 6.41
C SER A 33 0.22 2.22 7.07
N ASN A 34 -1.06 2.42 7.42
CA ASN A 34 -1.50 3.54 8.25
C ASN A 34 -1.54 3.16 9.73
N LYS A 35 -1.11 1.94 10.07
CA LYS A 35 -1.06 1.44 11.45
C LYS A 35 0.33 0.91 11.76
N LYS A 36 0.91 1.43 12.85
CA LYS A 36 2.29 1.13 13.24
C LYS A 36 2.50 -0.35 13.55
N ASP A 37 1.52 -0.98 14.18
CA ASP A 37 1.60 -2.37 14.64
C ASP A 37 0.94 -3.37 13.69
N ALA A 38 0.65 -2.96 12.46
CA ALA A 38 0.09 -3.87 11.46
C ALA A 38 1.04 -5.06 11.22
N PHE A 39 0.56 -6.27 11.44
CA PHE A 39 1.38 -7.46 11.27
C PHE A 39 1.84 -7.64 9.82
N GLY A 40 1.08 -7.11 8.87
CA GLY A 40 1.48 -7.13 7.46
C GLY A 40 2.83 -6.47 7.20
N LEU A 41 3.23 -5.47 8.01
CA LEU A 41 4.56 -4.88 7.90
C LEU A 41 5.66 -5.90 8.20
N LYS A 42 5.46 -6.75 9.20
CA LYS A 42 6.41 -7.83 9.52
C LYS A 42 6.49 -8.87 8.41
N ARG A 43 5.36 -9.16 7.77
CA ARG A 43 5.34 -10.09 6.63
C ARG A 43 6.18 -9.55 5.48
N ALA A 44 6.05 -8.25 5.20
CA ALA A 44 6.83 -7.59 4.15
C ALA A 44 8.32 -7.58 4.49
N GLU A 45 8.67 -7.26 5.74
CA GLU A 45 10.05 -7.27 6.20
C GLU A 45 10.70 -8.65 6.06
N ARG A 46 9.97 -9.71 6.41
CA ARG A 46 10.45 -11.10 6.28
C ARG A 46 10.68 -11.47 4.82
N ALA A 47 9.97 -10.83 3.90
CA ALA A 47 10.13 -11.05 2.46
C ALA A 47 11.11 -10.06 1.83
N ASN A 48 11.79 -9.26 2.62
CA ASN A 48 12.75 -8.23 2.17
C ASN A 48 12.11 -7.18 1.26
N ILE A 49 10.86 -6.82 1.55
CA ILE A 49 10.13 -5.79 0.83
C ILE A 49 10.20 -4.49 1.65
N PRO A 50 10.55 -3.36 1.04
CA PRO A 50 10.55 -2.07 1.75
C PRO A 50 9.18 -1.74 2.35
N THR A 51 9.18 -1.18 3.55
CA THR A 51 7.96 -0.82 4.26
C THR A 51 7.94 0.65 4.63
N HIS A 52 6.73 1.22 4.72
CA HIS A 52 6.52 2.57 5.21
C HIS A 52 5.32 2.56 6.17
N PHE A 53 5.46 3.26 7.26
CA PHE A 53 4.35 3.56 8.16
C PHE A 53 4.07 5.06 8.10
N ILE A 54 2.81 5.43 7.80
CA ILE A 54 2.38 6.83 7.79
C ILE A 54 1.30 6.99 8.85
N ASP A 55 1.57 7.81 9.87
CA ASP A 55 0.66 8.01 10.99
C ASP A 55 -0.43 9.02 10.62
N PRO A 56 -1.71 8.61 10.51
CA PRO A 56 -2.79 9.54 10.18
C PRO A 56 -2.95 10.65 11.22
N ASN A 57 -2.53 10.43 12.46
CA ASN A 57 -2.67 11.42 13.54
C ASN A 57 -1.73 12.63 13.38
N ARG A 58 -0.75 12.54 12.47
CA ARG A 58 0.16 13.65 12.19
C ARG A 58 -0.37 14.61 11.15
N PHE A 59 -1.55 14.37 10.62
CA PHE A 59 -2.13 15.17 9.54
C PHE A 59 -3.46 15.77 9.99
N LYS A 60 -3.74 16.99 9.53
CA LYS A 60 -4.95 17.72 9.89
C LYS A 60 -6.18 17.20 9.15
N SER A 61 -5.98 16.59 7.97
CA SER A 61 -7.08 16.15 7.13
C SER A 61 -6.69 14.90 6.37
N ARG A 62 -7.72 14.22 5.83
CA ARG A 62 -7.51 13.07 4.94
C ARG A 62 -6.73 13.49 3.70
N GLN A 63 -7.03 14.67 3.17
CA GLN A 63 -6.34 15.19 2.00
C GLN A 63 -4.85 15.38 2.25
N ASP A 64 -4.47 15.91 3.40
CA ASP A 64 -3.05 16.08 3.75
C ASP A 64 -2.34 14.74 3.90
N PHE A 65 -2.99 13.78 4.53
CA PHE A 65 -2.46 12.42 4.65
C PHE A 65 -2.25 11.81 3.25
N ASP A 66 -3.26 11.92 2.39
CA ASP A 66 -3.19 11.33 1.06
C ASP A 66 -2.15 12.04 0.18
N LYS A 67 -1.91 13.34 0.35
CA LYS A 67 -0.83 14.04 -0.36
C LYS A 67 0.53 13.43 -0.03
N GLN A 68 0.77 13.12 1.24
CA GLN A 68 2.02 12.47 1.64
C GLN A 68 2.11 11.07 1.04
N LEU A 69 1.01 10.34 1.04
CA LEU A 69 0.95 9.01 0.45
C LEU A 69 1.25 9.06 -1.06
N ILE A 70 0.65 10.02 -1.76
CA ILE A 70 0.92 10.25 -3.19
C ILE A 70 2.42 10.52 -3.41
N THR A 71 3.02 11.38 -2.60
CA THR A 71 4.43 11.73 -2.72
C THR A 71 5.32 10.49 -2.59
N ILE A 72 5.03 9.65 -1.60
CA ILE A 72 5.80 8.42 -1.39
C ILE A 72 5.66 7.48 -2.58
N ILE A 73 4.43 7.28 -3.05
CA ILE A 73 4.16 6.36 -4.15
C ILE A 73 4.77 6.87 -5.47
N ASP A 74 4.70 8.18 -5.71
CA ASP A 74 5.25 8.77 -6.94
C ASP A 74 6.78 8.61 -7.05
N GLU A 75 7.47 8.43 -5.93
CA GLU A 75 8.90 8.18 -5.92
C GLU A 75 9.25 6.73 -6.30
N ILE A 76 8.25 5.88 -6.36
CA ILE A 76 8.40 4.46 -6.70
C ILE A 76 7.82 4.25 -8.10
N ASP A 77 8.58 3.60 -8.98
CA ASP A 77 8.11 3.29 -10.32
C ASP A 77 7.15 2.10 -10.24
N ILE A 78 5.83 2.38 -10.26
CA ILE A 78 4.79 1.35 -10.14
C ILE A 78 3.73 1.53 -11.22
N SER A 79 3.06 0.42 -11.54
CA SER A 79 1.92 0.40 -12.46
C SER A 79 0.61 0.07 -11.75
N LEU A 80 0.66 -0.36 -10.48
CA LEU A 80 -0.52 -0.84 -9.77
C LEU A 80 -0.42 -0.52 -8.28
N ILE A 81 -1.54 -0.07 -7.71
CA ILE A 81 -1.70 0.10 -6.27
C ILE A 81 -2.76 -0.91 -5.82
N ILE A 82 -2.39 -1.81 -4.91
CA ILE A 82 -3.30 -2.83 -4.40
C ILE A 82 -3.69 -2.49 -2.97
N LEU A 83 -5.00 -2.41 -2.72
CA LEU A 83 -5.54 -2.23 -1.37
C LEU A 83 -5.81 -3.62 -0.81
N ALA A 84 -5.03 -4.03 0.17
CA ALA A 84 -5.11 -5.36 0.78
C ALA A 84 -5.49 -5.21 2.26
N GLY A 85 -6.78 -5.03 2.53
CA GLY A 85 -7.26 -4.77 3.88
C GLY A 85 -6.94 -3.37 4.38
N TYR A 86 -6.90 -2.40 3.48
CA TYR A 86 -6.65 -1.01 3.82
C TYR A 86 -7.94 -0.38 4.37
N MET A 87 -7.89 0.15 5.60
CA MET A 87 -9.08 0.55 6.36
C MET A 87 -9.40 2.04 6.27
N ARG A 88 -8.76 2.78 5.37
CA ARG A 88 -9.05 4.21 5.17
C ARG A 88 -9.73 4.42 3.84
N ILE A 89 -10.62 5.42 3.80
CA ILE A 89 -11.25 5.88 2.55
C ILE A 89 -10.24 6.80 1.85
N LEU A 90 -9.95 6.51 0.58
CA LEU A 90 -9.06 7.34 -0.22
C LEU A 90 -9.75 8.65 -0.61
N SER A 91 -8.99 9.75 -0.61
CA SER A 91 -9.50 11.05 -1.08
C SER A 91 -9.73 11.02 -2.58
N SER A 92 -10.56 11.94 -3.06
CA SER A 92 -10.77 12.09 -4.51
C SER A 92 -9.48 12.47 -5.23
N ASP A 93 -8.61 13.25 -4.60
CA ASP A 93 -7.31 13.60 -5.17
C ASP A 93 -6.44 12.37 -5.42
N PHE A 94 -6.39 11.47 -4.45
CA PHE A 94 -5.65 10.22 -4.60
C PHE A 94 -6.21 9.37 -5.74
N ILE A 95 -7.53 9.21 -5.76
CA ILE A 95 -8.20 8.41 -6.79
C ILE A 95 -7.97 8.98 -8.19
N HIS A 96 -8.04 10.30 -8.34
CA HIS A 96 -7.78 10.94 -9.63
C HIS A 96 -6.32 10.80 -10.05
N HIS A 97 -5.39 10.99 -9.11
CA HIS A 97 -3.96 10.94 -9.40
C HIS A 97 -3.54 9.55 -9.91
N PHE A 98 -4.12 8.50 -9.36
CA PHE A 98 -3.80 7.12 -9.73
C PHE A 98 -4.95 6.43 -10.47
N ALA A 99 -5.74 7.19 -11.23
CA ALA A 99 -6.88 6.64 -11.95
C ALA A 99 -6.46 5.47 -12.86
N GLY A 100 -7.19 4.37 -12.79
CA GLY A 100 -6.90 3.18 -13.58
C GLY A 100 -5.80 2.29 -13.01
N LYS A 101 -5.20 2.67 -11.88
CA LYS A 101 -4.09 1.91 -11.27
C LYS A 101 -4.44 1.30 -9.92
N ILE A 102 -5.65 1.50 -9.42
CA ILE A 102 -6.03 1.06 -8.07
C ILE A 102 -6.87 -0.20 -8.15
N LEU A 103 -6.46 -1.21 -7.41
CA LEU A 103 -7.17 -2.49 -7.29
C LEU A 103 -7.43 -2.79 -5.82
N ASN A 104 -8.68 -3.06 -5.47
CA ASN A 104 -9.06 -3.48 -4.11
C ASN A 104 -9.31 -4.98 -4.10
N ILE A 105 -8.63 -5.69 -3.21
CA ILE A 105 -8.84 -7.14 -3.05
C ILE A 105 -9.46 -7.43 -1.67
N HIS A 106 -10.29 -8.46 -1.65
CA HIS A 106 -11.02 -8.87 -0.45
C HIS A 106 -10.54 -10.21 0.07
#